data_a4e3c559b39225abbdfa257c36440d35
#
_entry.id   a4e3c559b39225abbdfa257c36440d35
#
_cell.length_a   1.000
_cell.length_b   1.000
_cell.length_c   1.000
_cell.angle_alpha   90.00
_cell.angle_beta   90.00
_cell.angle_gamma   90.00
#
_symmetry.space_group_name_H-M   'P 1'
#
loop_
_entity.id
_entity.type
_entity.pdbx_description
1 polymer ?
#
loop_
_entity_poly.entity_id
_entity_poly.type
_entity_poly.pdbx_seq_one_letter_code
_entity_poly.pdbx_strand_id
1 'polypeptide(L)'
;MALTKEITYDYEIRGKYKSIQQRRRTTIVEDGEELSSAYHRTVYQIGMSLNGIDDETVVKSLSSSLWTPAVSASYSLFQTSQSLGL
;
A
#
# COMPACT_ATOMS: atom_id res chain seq x y z
N MET A 1 12.00 -24.31 22.18
CA MET A 1 12.08 -22.96 21.61
C MET A 1 11.22 -22.85 20.37
N ALA A 2 10.19 -22.04 20.41
CA ALA A 2 9.30 -21.87 19.28
C ALA A 2 9.47 -20.45 18.72
N LEU A 3 9.99 -20.36 17.50
CA LEU A 3 10.06 -19.09 16.77
C LEU A 3 8.87 -19.01 15.82
N THR A 4 8.15 -17.91 15.90
CA THR A 4 7.06 -17.64 14.99
C THR A 4 7.30 -16.31 14.28
N LYS A 5 6.75 -16.20 13.08
CA LYS A 5 6.83 -14.99 12.27
C LYS A 5 5.42 -14.43 12.16
N GLU A 6 5.25 -13.19 12.60
CA GLU A 6 3.98 -12.49 12.49
C GLU A 6 4.11 -11.37 11.48
N ILE A 7 3.13 -11.26 10.59
CA ILE A 7 3.10 -10.20 9.57
C ILE A 7 1.82 -9.41 9.78
N THR A 8 1.97 -8.10 9.93
CA THR A 8 0.84 -7.17 10.03
C THR A 8 0.99 -6.06 9.01
N TYR A 9 -0.13 -5.46 8.62
CA TYR A 9 -0.17 -4.41 7.62
C TYR A 9 -0.86 -3.18 8.18
N ASP A 10 -0.25 -2.01 7.94
CA ASP A 10 -0.86 -0.72 8.21
C ASP A 10 -1.03 0.02 6.90
N TYR A 11 -2.07 0.83 6.81
CA TYR A 11 -2.39 1.58 5.59
C TYR A 11 -2.52 3.06 5.89
N GLU A 12 -2.02 3.87 4.97
CA GLU A 12 -2.16 5.30 5.04
C GLU A 12 -2.54 5.81 3.64
N ILE A 13 -3.53 6.69 3.60
CA ILE A 13 -3.98 7.29 2.34
C ILE A 13 -3.45 8.71 2.30
N ARG A 14 -2.71 9.02 1.25
CA ARG A 14 -2.08 10.33 1.12
C ARG A 14 -2.38 10.99 -0.20
N GLY A 15 -2.51 12.30 -0.14
CA GLY A 15 -2.55 13.15 -1.28
C GLY A 15 -3.91 13.26 -1.95
N LYS A 16 -3.95 14.14 -2.94
CA LYS A 16 -5.15 14.44 -3.72
C LYS A 16 -5.63 13.23 -4.52
N TYR A 17 -4.71 12.39 -4.94
CA TYR A 17 -5.01 11.23 -5.79
C TYR A 17 -5.10 9.93 -4.99
N LYS A 18 -5.19 10.03 -3.69
CA LYS A 18 -5.42 8.89 -2.79
C LYS A 18 -4.41 7.76 -2.97
N SER A 19 -3.13 8.09 -2.94
CA SER A 19 -2.07 7.07 -2.93
C SER A 19 -2.23 6.18 -1.70
N ILE A 20 -2.18 4.87 -1.90
CA ILE A 20 -2.29 3.90 -0.82
C ILE A 20 -0.88 3.51 -0.38
N GLN A 21 -0.52 3.84 0.85
CA GLN A 21 0.76 3.45 1.42
C GLN A 21 0.54 2.24 2.32
N GLN A 22 1.24 1.15 2.01
CA GLN A 22 1.20 -0.08 2.79
C GLN A 22 2.50 -0.20 3.57
N ARG A 23 2.41 -0.42 4.87
CA ARG A 23 3.56 -0.73 5.70
C ARG A 23 3.41 -2.15 6.22
N ARG A 24 4.30 -3.03 5.78
CA ARG A 24 4.35 -4.40 6.28
C ARG A 24 5.31 -4.46 7.46
N ARG A 25 4.80 -4.89 8.59
CA ARG A 25 5.63 -5.17 9.76
C ARG A 25 5.81 -6.68 9.87
N THR A 26 7.05 -7.12 9.83
CA THR A 26 7.41 -8.52 10.07
C THR A 26 8.04 -8.61 11.44
N THR A 27 7.46 -9.41 12.32
CA THR A 27 7.91 -9.54 13.69
C THR A 27 8.32 -11.00 13.94
N ILE A 28 9.48 -11.19 14.54
CA ILE A 28 9.94 -12.51 14.99
C ILE A 28 9.65 -12.62 16.48
N VAL A 29 8.89 -13.63 16.85
CA VAL A 29 8.47 -13.86 18.23
C VAL A 29 9.00 -15.20 18.70
N GLU A 30 9.56 -15.23 19.90
CA GLU A 30 9.99 -16.46 20.57
C GLU A 30 9.28 -16.55 21.92
N ASP A 31 8.51 -17.62 22.10
CA ASP A 31 7.79 -17.89 23.35
C ASP A 31 6.92 -16.72 23.81
N GLY A 32 6.26 -16.06 22.86
CA GLY A 32 5.40 -14.92 23.14
C GLY A 32 6.12 -13.59 23.28
N GLU A 33 7.44 -13.57 23.15
CA GLU A 33 8.24 -12.36 23.29
C GLU A 33 8.79 -11.90 21.95
N GLU A 34 8.62 -10.63 21.63
CA GLU A 34 9.12 -10.06 20.39
C GLU A 34 10.64 -9.91 20.44
N LEU A 35 11.33 -10.58 19.51
CA LEU A 35 12.79 -10.49 19.41
C LEU A 35 13.24 -9.41 18.45
N SER A 36 12.56 -9.26 17.32
CA SER A 36 12.93 -8.27 16.32
C SER A 36 11.74 -7.95 15.44
N SER A 37 11.78 -6.78 14.81
CA SER A 37 10.78 -6.40 13.81
C SER A 37 11.45 -5.62 12.70
N ALA A 38 10.88 -5.71 11.51
CA ALA A 38 11.32 -4.98 10.34
C ALA A 38 10.12 -4.42 9.61
N TYR A 39 10.29 -3.27 8.99
CA TYR A 39 9.24 -2.59 8.22
C TYR A 39 9.61 -2.52 6.76
N HIS A 40 8.61 -2.71 5.91
CA HIS A 40 8.75 -2.51 4.49
C HIS A 40 7.57 -1.68 3.98
N ARG A 41 7.85 -0.56 3.32
CA ARG A 41 6.82 0.33 2.78
C ARG A 41 6.69 0.15 1.28
N THR A 42 5.44 0.13 0.83
CA THR A 42 5.12 0.08 -0.59
C THR A 42 4.04 1.11 -0.86
N VAL A 43 4.17 1.85 -1.96
CA VAL A 43 3.18 2.84 -2.37
C VAL A 43 2.47 2.33 -3.62
N TYR A 44 1.14 2.32 -3.58
CA TYR A 44 0.30 1.95 -4.72
C TYR A 44 -0.42 3.20 -5.22
N GLN A 45 -0.34 3.41 -6.52
CA GLN A 45 -0.96 4.55 -7.18
C GLN A 45 -1.92 4.08 -8.26
N ILE A 46 -2.81 4.97 -8.69
CA ILE A 46 -3.76 4.71 -9.77
C ILE A 46 -3.00 4.25 -11.03
N GLY A 47 -3.50 3.18 -11.64
CA GLY A 47 -2.90 2.60 -12.84
C GLY A 47 -1.90 1.48 -12.58
N MET A 48 -1.50 1.27 -11.32
CA MET A 48 -0.62 0.15 -10.98
C MET A 48 -1.40 -1.16 -10.91
N SER A 49 -0.76 -2.25 -11.33
CA SER A 49 -1.35 -3.58 -11.16
C SER A 49 -1.35 -3.96 -9.68
N LEU A 50 -2.50 -4.40 -9.19
CA LEU A 50 -2.66 -4.84 -7.81
C LEU A 50 -2.75 -6.37 -7.71
N ASN A 51 -2.39 -7.08 -8.75
CA ASN A 51 -2.40 -8.55 -8.77
C ASN A 51 -1.12 -9.11 -8.17
N GLY A 52 -1.25 -10.08 -7.28
CA GLY A 52 -0.09 -10.77 -6.69
C GLY A 52 0.67 -9.95 -5.64
N ILE A 53 0.11 -8.84 -5.18
CA ILE A 53 0.73 -8.00 -4.16
C ILE A 53 0.43 -8.53 -2.75
N ASP A 54 1.21 -8.08 -1.77
CA ASP A 54 0.95 -8.37 -0.37
C ASP A 54 -0.41 -7.80 0.04
N ASP A 55 -1.19 -8.60 0.78
CA ASP A 55 -2.51 -8.22 1.28
C ASP A 55 -3.44 -7.72 0.16
N GLU A 56 -3.41 -8.41 -0.97
CA GLU A 56 -4.09 -8.04 -2.20
C GLU A 56 -5.56 -7.70 -2.02
N THR A 57 -6.30 -8.51 -1.26
CA THR A 57 -7.74 -8.32 -1.04
C THR A 57 -8.03 -6.97 -0.40
N VAL A 58 -7.28 -6.60 0.62
CA VAL A 58 -7.47 -5.33 1.34
C VAL A 58 -7.10 -4.15 0.45
N VAL A 59 -5.96 -4.23 -0.25
CA VAL A 59 -5.52 -3.15 -1.15
C VAL A 59 -6.52 -2.94 -2.28
N LYS A 60 -7.03 -4.01 -2.88
CA LYS A 60 -8.06 -3.92 -3.92
C LYS A 60 -9.35 -3.29 -3.40
N SER A 61 -9.77 -3.63 -2.18
CA SER A 61 -10.96 -3.02 -1.56
C SER A 61 -10.76 -1.52 -1.34
N LEU A 62 -9.59 -1.12 -0.84
CA LEU A 62 -9.26 0.29 -0.65
C LEU A 62 -9.24 1.04 -1.98
N SER A 63 -8.62 0.48 -3.00
CA SER A 63 -8.56 1.11 -4.32
C SER A 63 -9.95 1.30 -4.92
N SER A 64 -10.83 0.32 -4.78
CA SER A 64 -12.21 0.42 -5.27
C SER A 64 -12.98 1.55 -4.62
N SER A 65 -12.73 1.80 -3.34
CA SER A 65 -13.40 2.88 -2.60
C SER A 65 -12.79 4.26 -2.85
N LEU A 66 -11.47 4.32 -3.03
CA LEU A 66 -10.72 5.59 -3.07
C LEU A 66 -10.46 6.08 -4.49
N TRP A 67 -10.19 5.17 -5.41
CA TRP A 67 -9.85 5.51 -6.79
C TRP A 67 -11.11 5.55 -7.66
N THR A 68 -11.96 6.52 -7.37
CA THR A 68 -13.20 6.74 -8.12
C THR A 68 -12.88 7.21 -9.55
N PRO A 69 -13.84 7.16 -10.49
CA PRO A 69 -13.62 7.68 -11.83
C PRO A 69 -13.16 9.15 -11.86
N ALA A 70 -13.69 9.98 -10.96
CA ALA A 70 -13.29 11.38 -10.86
C ALA A 70 -11.83 11.54 -10.43
N VAL A 71 -11.39 10.76 -9.43
CA VAL A 71 -10.00 10.78 -8.95
C VAL A 71 -9.07 10.24 -10.03
N SER A 72 -9.45 9.16 -10.71
CA SER A 72 -8.66 8.57 -11.78
C SER A 72 -8.49 9.53 -12.96
N ALA A 73 -9.54 10.25 -13.34
CA ALA A 73 -9.46 11.25 -14.40
C ALA A 73 -8.52 12.39 -14.02
N SER A 74 -8.60 12.90 -12.80
CA SER A 74 -7.71 13.95 -12.30
C SER A 74 -6.25 13.49 -12.30
N TYR A 75 -5.99 12.26 -11.91
CA TYR A 75 -4.64 11.70 -11.93
C TYR A 75 -4.09 11.58 -13.36
N SER A 76 -4.90 11.15 -14.30
CA SER A 76 -4.50 11.07 -15.70
C SER A 76 -4.13 12.44 -16.27
N LEU A 77 -4.91 13.48 -15.95
CA LEU A 77 -4.60 14.85 -16.35
C LEU A 77 -3.30 15.35 -15.73
N PHE A 78 -3.07 15.02 -14.46
CA PHE A 78 -1.82 15.35 -13.78
C PHE A 78 -0.62 14.70 -14.46
N GLN A 79 -0.71 13.42 -14.80
CA GLN A 79 0.36 12.71 -15.49
C GLN A 79 0.63 13.30 -16.89
N THR A 80 -0.42 13.68 -17.61
CA THR A 80 -0.27 14.32 -18.91
C THR A 80 0.48 15.65 -18.79
N SER A 81 0.14 16.48 -17.80
CA SER A 81 0.85 17.72 -17.52
C SER A 81 2.33 17.48 -17.22
N GLN A 82 2.64 16.46 -16.43
CA GLN A 82 4.03 16.11 -16.11
C GLN A 82 4.80 15.69 -17.37
N SER A 83 4.17 14.88 -18.23
CA SER A 83 4.79 14.43 -19.48
C SER A 83 5.07 15.57 -20.44
N LEU A 84 4.23 16.61 -20.45
CA LEU A 84 4.40 17.78 -21.31
C LEU A 84 5.35 18.83 -20.71
N GLY A 85 5.85 18.62 -19.51
CA GLY A 85 6.73 19.56 -18.82
C GLY A 85 6.02 20.81 -18.30
N LEU A 86 4.74 20.70 -18.09
CA LEU A 86 3.90 21.81 -17.60
C LEU A 86 3.85 21.89 -16.09
#